data_f58fdb4fa21c7a2a8c1ef128c41b10ed
#
_entry.id   f58fdb4fa21c7a2a8c1ef128c41b10ed
#
_cell.length_a   1.000
_cell.length_b   1.000
_cell.length_c   1.000
_cell.angle_alpha   90.00
_cell.angle_beta   90.00
_cell.angle_gamma   90.00
#
_symmetry.space_group_name_H-M   'P 1'
#
loop_
_entity.id
_entity.type
_entity.pdbx_description
1 polymer ?
#
loop_
_entity_poly.entity_id
_entity_poly.type
_entity_poly.pdbx_seq_one_letter_code
_entity_poly.pdbx_strand_id
1 'polypeptide(L)' 'MKETLTKNAEELRDRLVELETEFNQKKEQFLKVQGALEALNELEESSNPTE' A
#
# COMPACT_ATOMS: atom_id res chain seq x y z
N MET A 1 9.77 -20.04 -30.40
CA MET A 1 10.51 -19.86 -29.15
C MET A 1 10.65 -18.40 -28.78
N LYS A 2 11.24 -17.63 -29.66
CA LYS A 2 11.44 -16.23 -29.39
C LYS A 2 10.14 -15.49 -29.17
N GLU A 3 9.15 -15.79 -29.99
CA GLU A 3 7.86 -15.14 -29.87
C GLU A 3 7.17 -15.47 -28.54
N THR A 4 7.30 -16.73 -28.15
CA THR A 4 6.70 -17.16 -26.89
C THR A 4 7.33 -16.43 -25.71
N LEU A 5 8.66 -16.32 -25.75
CA LEU A 5 9.35 -15.62 -24.66
C LEU A 5 9.01 -14.14 -24.63
N THR A 6 8.88 -13.53 -25.80
CA THR A 6 8.50 -12.14 -25.87
C THR A 6 7.11 -11.94 -25.29
N LYS A 7 6.19 -12.83 -25.61
CA LYS A 7 4.84 -12.74 -25.10
C LYS A 7 4.83 -12.90 -23.60
N ASN A 8 5.58 -13.86 -23.10
CA ASN A 8 5.67 -14.06 -21.66
C ASN A 8 6.21 -12.83 -20.95
N ALA A 9 7.23 -12.23 -21.56
CA ALA A 9 7.82 -11.04 -20.96
C ALA A 9 6.82 -9.89 -20.89
N GLU A 10 6.03 -9.73 -21.94
CA GLU A 10 5.02 -8.68 -21.97
C GLU A 10 3.96 -8.91 -20.92
N GLU A 11 3.50 -10.15 -20.80
CA GLU A 11 2.49 -10.48 -19.80
C GLU A 11 3.02 -10.26 -18.41
N LEU A 12 4.26 -10.65 -18.16
CA LEU A 12 4.84 -10.44 -16.84
C LEU A 12 4.99 -8.96 -16.54
N ARG A 13 5.36 -8.18 -17.53
CA ARG A 13 5.48 -6.74 -17.32
C ARG A 13 4.13 -6.12 -16.99
N ASP A 14 3.09 -6.52 -17.73
CA ASP A 14 1.76 -6.01 -17.44
C ASP A 14 1.33 -6.36 -16.03
N ARG A 15 1.65 -7.59 -15.62
CA ARG A 15 1.31 -8.02 -14.28
C ARG A 15 2.04 -7.21 -13.23
N LEU A 16 3.32 -6.93 -13.49
CA LEU A 16 4.09 -6.12 -12.56
C LEU A 16 3.52 -4.72 -12.43
N VAL A 17 3.07 -4.14 -13.53
CA VAL A 17 2.46 -2.82 -13.48
C VAL A 17 1.18 -2.86 -12.65
N GLU A 18 0.35 -3.88 -12.84
CA GLU A 18 -0.87 -4.03 -12.06
C GLU A 18 -0.56 -4.15 -10.57
N LEU A 19 0.42 -5.00 -10.26
CA LEU A 19 0.79 -5.20 -8.86
C LEU A 19 1.35 -3.93 -8.25
N GLU A 20 2.10 -3.18 -9.01
CA GLU A 20 2.64 -1.93 -8.52
C GLU A 20 1.53 -0.93 -8.23
N THR A 21 0.54 -0.86 -9.10
CA THR A 21 -0.60 0.02 -8.89
C THR A 21 -1.35 -0.38 -7.63
N GLU A 22 -1.61 -1.66 -7.46
CA GLU A 22 -2.29 -2.15 -6.27
C GLU A 22 -1.48 -1.85 -5.03
N PHE A 23 -0.18 -2.06 -5.11
CA PHE A 23 0.69 -1.80 -3.97
C PHE A 23 0.62 -0.34 -3.56
N ASN A 24 0.66 0.56 -4.53
CA ASN A 24 0.60 1.98 -4.22
C ASN A 24 -0.74 2.36 -3.61
N GLN A 25 -1.83 1.81 -4.10
CA GLN A 25 -3.14 2.08 -3.55
C GLN A 25 -3.26 1.57 -2.12
N LYS A 26 -2.80 0.36 -1.89
CA LYS A 26 -2.85 -0.22 -0.55
C LYS A 26 -1.96 0.55 0.41
N LYS A 27 -0.82 0.98 -0.08
CA LYS A 27 0.10 1.77 0.72
C LYS A 27 -0.54 3.09 1.15
N GLU A 28 -1.24 3.74 0.24
CA GLU A 28 -1.94 4.97 0.59
C GLU A 28 -2.98 4.73 1.67
N GLN A 29 -3.75 3.66 1.51
CA GLN A 29 -4.75 3.31 2.51
C GLN A 29 -4.12 3.03 3.86
N PHE A 30 -3.02 2.30 3.85
CA PHE A 30 -2.32 1.98 5.08
C PHE A 30 -1.83 3.24 5.77
N LEU A 31 -1.26 4.16 5.01
CA LEU A 31 -0.75 5.40 5.60
C LEU A 31 -1.89 6.24 6.18
N LYS A 32 -3.04 6.26 5.52
CA LYS A 32 -4.18 6.99 6.05
C LYS A 32 -4.67 6.39 7.35
N VAL A 33 -4.77 5.08 7.39
CA VAL A 33 -5.21 4.40 8.60
C VAL A 33 -4.19 4.59 9.71
N GLN A 34 -2.93 4.53 9.38
CA GLN A 34 -1.89 4.73 10.38
C GLN A 34 -1.95 6.13 10.96
N GLY A 35 -2.15 7.13 10.09
CA GLY A 35 -2.28 8.50 10.57
C GLY A 35 -3.47 8.68 11.47
N ALA A 36 -4.59 8.04 11.12
CA ALA A 36 -5.78 8.12 11.96
C ALA A 36 -5.54 7.46 13.31
N LEU A 37 -4.83 6.34 13.31
CA LEU A 37 -4.50 5.67 14.57
C LEU A 37 -3.63 6.55 15.46
N GLU A 38 -2.65 7.18 14.84
CA GLU A 38 -1.77 8.04 15.61
C GLU A 38 -2.56 9.22 16.21
N ALA A 39 -3.48 9.79 15.45
CA ALA A 39 -4.28 10.87 15.94
C ALA A 39 -5.16 10.42 17.09
N LEU A 40 -5.75 9.24 16.98
CA LEU A 40 -6.57 8.71 18.06
C LEU A 40 -5.74 8.44 19.30
N ASN A 41 -4.55 7.90 19.12
CA ASN A 41 -3.68 7.65 20.26
C ASN A 41 -3.31 8.93 20.95
N GLU A 42 -3.03 9.98 20.21
CA GLU A 42 -2.71 11.26 20.80
C GLU A 42 -3.89 11.82 21.57
N LEU A 43 -5.09 11.67 21.02
CA LEU A 43 -6.29 12.13 21.71
C LEU A 43 -6.48 11.38 23.01
N GLU A 44 -6.29 10.08 22.97
CA GLU A 44 -6.44 9.27 24.18
C GLU A 44 -5.43 9.67 25.24
N GLU A 45 -4.21 9.91 24.83
CA GLU A 45 -3.18 10.33 25.75
C GLU A 45 -3.52 11.70 26.36
N SER A 46 -4.04 12.58 25.53
CA SER A 46 -4.41 13.89 26.01
C SER A 46 -5.57 13.83 26.99
N SER A 47 -6.54 12.98 26.70
CA SER A 47 -7.71 12.92 27.56
C SER A 47 -7.51 11.99 28.74
N ASN A 48 -6.38 11.38 28.85
CA ASN A 48 -6.10 10.46 29.94
C ASN A 48 -4.98 11.00 30.79
N PRO A 49 -5.26 12.04 31.55
CA PRO A 49 -4.20 12.80 32.20
C PRO A 49 -3.64 12.13 33.44
N THR A 50 -4.03 10.99 33.70
CA THR A 50 -3.62 10.42 34.91
C THR A 50 -2.21 10.20 34.98
N GLU A 51 -1.78 10.21 34.29
CA GLU A 51 -0.65 9.96 34.59
C GLU A 51 0.01 10.53 34.66
#